data_d872f53746b2646e78ab8b2130aaf473
#
_entry.id   d872f53746b2646e78ab8b2130aaf473
#
_cell.length_a   1.000
_cell.length_b   1.000
_cell.length_c   1.000
_cell.angle_alpha   90.00
_cell.angle_beta   90.00
_cell.angle_gamma   90.00
#
_symmetry.space_group_name_H-M   'P 1'
#
loop_
_entity.id
_entity.type
_entity.pdbx_description
1 polymer ?
#
loop_
_entity_poly.entity_id
_entity_poly.type
_entity_poly.pdbx_seq_one_letter_code
_entity_poly.pdbx_strand_id
1 'polypeptide(L)'
;MRIGTFSSFLYTAFNLDIMMNHSKYLVPILFLVFLGLLFSCSKKSQTPPCIVFNDTICNLLMNKDNPRDSFDFVYRNAGDSNLVIYTIDPSCECVTAKFEQKMLAKGDSSYIRIYFDATNEQGTEFWRTLDVYTNARKQPYTLEVFGTIK
;
A
#
# COMPACT_ATOMS: atom_id res chain seq x y z
N MET A 1 63.42 -32.30 53.53
CA MET A 1 63.97 -31.89 52.22
C MET A 1 62.85 -31.30 51.39
N ARG A 2 62.94 -30.02 51.02
CA ARG A 2 61.84 -29.20 50.41
C ARG A 2 61.76 -29.47 48.93
N ILE A 3 60.68 -30.03 48.46
CA ILE A 3 60.26 -29.93 47.05
C ILE A 3 58.76 -29.62 47.02
N GLY A 4 58.42 -28.36 46.98
CA GLY A 4 57.00 -27.98 47.03
C GLY A 4 56.63 -26.55 46.55
N THR A 5 57.52 -25.82 45.88
CA THR A 5 57.26 -24.41 45.53
C THR A 5 57.36 -24.07 44.04
N PHE A 6 57.65 -25.05 43.19
CA PHE A 6 57.83 -24.80 41.76
C PHE A 6 56.55 -25.06 40.90
N SER A 7 55.62 -25.85 41.46
CA SER A 7 54.39 -26.19 40.72
C SER A 7 53.31 -25.14 40.76
N SER A 8 53.23 -24.29 41.80
CA SER A 8 52.21 -23.29 41.93
C SER A 8 52.45 -22.02 41.07
N PHE A 9 53.72 -21.76 40.73
CA PHE A 9 54.06 -20.57 39.93
C PHE A 9 53.79 -20.79 38.46
N LEU A 10 53.91 -21.99 37.94
CA LEU A 10 53.56 -22.35 36.57
C LEU A 10 52.03 -22.39 36.33
N TYR A 11 51.29 -22.77 37.36
CA TYR A 11 49.81 -22.82 37.27
C TYR A 11 49.17 -21.41 37.23
N THR A 12 49.73 -20.48 37.98
CA THR A 12 49.26 -19.06 37.96
C THR A 12 49.66 -18.35 36.68
N ALA A 13 50.89 -18.59 36.15
CA ALA A 13 51.30 -18.01 34.86
C ALA A 13 50.46 -18.53 33.67
N PHE A 14 50.16 -19.85 33.66
CA PHE A 14 49.34 -20.42 32.61
C PHE A 14 47.89 -19.93 32.61
N ASN A 15 47.30 -19.67 33.79
CA ASN A 15 45.98 -19.09 33.91
C ASN A 15 45.92 -17.60 33.51
N LEU A 16 46.98 -16.81 33.72
CA LEU A 16 47.04 -15.43 33.29
C LEU A 16 47.13 -15.31 31.78
N ASP A 17 47.89 -16.20 31.11
CA ASP A 17 47.96 -16.18 29.64
C ASP A 17 46.64 -16.55 28.96
N ILE A 18 45.89 -17.49 29.55
CA ILE A 18 44.57 -17.84 29.06
C ILE A 18 43.59 -16.69 29.24
N MET A 19 43.60 -16.00 30.37
CA MET A 19 42.73 -14.86 30.62
C MET A 19 43.07 -13.67 29.72
N MET A 20 44.34 -13.38 29.47
CA MET A 20 44.77 -12.28 28.59
C MET A 20 44.48 -12.57 27.12
N ASN A 21 44.55 -13.84 26.68
CA ASN A 21 44.28 -14.20 25.31
C ASN A 21 42.77 -14.16 24.99
N HIS A 22 41.90 -14.47 25.95
CA HIS A 22 40.43 -14.29 25.79
C HIS A 22 40.03 -12.86 25.61
N SER A 23 40.69 -11.90 26.28
CA SER A 23 40.44 -10.47 26.17
C SER A 23 40.73 -9.91 24.77
N LYS A 24 41.74 -10.45 24.08
CA LYS A 24 42.08 -10.01 22.70
C LYS A 24 41.01 -10.33 21.67
N TYR A 25 40.23 -11.40 21.91
CA TYR A 25 39.16 -11.80 20.98
C TYR A 25 37.77 -11.36 21.43
N LEU A 26 37.56 -11.10 22.72
CA LEU A 26 36.30 -10.66 23.29
C LEU A 26 35.88 -9.27 22.75
N VAL A 27 36.81 -8.35 22.67
CA VAL A 27 36.54 -6.97 22.19
C VAL A 27 36.12 -6.94 20.74
N PRO A 28 36.82 -7.62 19.76
CA PRO A 28 36.39 -7.62 18.38
C PRO A 28 35.11 -8.42 18.16
N ILE A 29 34.85 -9.48 18.92
CA ILE A 29 33.59 -10.23 18.85
C ILE A 29 32.44 -9.38 19.35
N LEU A 30 32.60 -8.66 20.47
CA LEU A 30 31.59 -7.75 21.00
C LEU A 30 31.31 -6.60 20.02
N PHE A 31 32.34 -6.09 19.34
CA PHE A 31 32.22 -5.03 18.33
C PHE A 31 31.48 -5.55 17.08
N LEU A 32 31.75 -6.78 16.63
CA LEU A 32 31.02 -7.42 15.51
C LEU A 32 29.56 -7.65 15.85
N VAL A 33 29.26 -8.11 17.08
CA VAL A 33 27.87 -8.29 17.54
C VAL A 33 27.15 -6.95 17.63
N PHE A 34 27.82 -5.91 18.16
CA PHE A 34 27.26 -4.55 18.24
C PHE A 34 27.01 -3.96 16.84
N LEU A 35 27.94 -4.16 15.90
CA LEU A 35 27.76 -3.72 14.52
C LEU A 35 26.60 -4.48 13.83
N GLY A 36 26.43 -5.77 14.11
CA GLY A 36 25.31 -6.57 13.62
C GLY A 36 23.94 -6.11 14.13
N LEU A 37 23.87 -5.59 15.34
CA LEU A 37 22.64 -5.03 15.92
C LEU A 37 22.25 -3.69 15.29
N LEU A 38 23.21 -2.92 14.77
CA LEU A 38 22.93 -1.66 14.07
C LEU A 38 22.34 -1.87 12.67
N PHE A 39 22.53 -3.03 12.05
CA PHE A 39 21.95 -3.39 10.76
C PHE A 39 20.63 -4.18 10.90
N SER A 40 19.99 -4.15 12.07
CA SER A 40 18.64 -4.69 12.23
C SER A 40 17.68 -3.83 11.39
N CYS A 41 17.58 -4.17 10.11
CA CYS A 41 16.65 -3.56 9.16
C CYS A 41 15.22 -3.89 9.61
N SER A 42 14.57 -2.95 10.28
CA SER A 42 13.16 -3.06 10.63
C SER A 42 12.36 -3.16 9.34
N LYS A 43 11.84 -4.35 9.00
CA LYS A 43 10.85 -4.50 7.93
C LYS A 43 9.63 -3.69 8.33
N LYS A 44 9.50 -2.49 7.75
CA LYS A 44 8.29 -1.67 7.89
C LYS A 44 7.12 -2.51 7.37
N SER A 45 6.18 -2.84 8.26
CA SER A 45 4.96 -3.53 7.86
C SER A 45 4.23 -2.65 6.85
N GLN A 46 4.21 -3.10 5.59
CA GLN A 46 3.49 -2.38 4.53
C GLN A 46 2.00 -2.66 4.67
N THR A 47 1.20 -1.61 4.74
CA THR A 47 -0.25 -1.74 4.67
C THR A 47 -0.67 -2.13 3.25
N PRO A 48 -1.74 -2.94 3.10
CA PRO A 48 -2.26 -3.27 1.77
C PRO A 48 -2.70 -2.00 1.02
N PRO A 49 -2.90 -2.08 -0.31
CA PRO A 49 -3.43 -0.96 -1.08
C PRO A 49 -4.80 -0.54 -0.54
N CYS A 50 -5.06 0.75 -0.55
CA CYS A 50 -6.30 1.34 -0.06
C CYS A 50 -6.74 2.44 -1.02
N ILE A 51 -7.85 2.24 -1.71
CA ILE A 51 -8.45 3.26 -2.56
C ILE A 51 -9.33 4.18 -1.72
N VAL A 52 -9.18 5.47 -1.93
CA VAL A 52 -10.02 6.51 -1.32
C VAL A 52 -10.49 7.43 -2.44
N PHE A 53 -11.80 7.50 -2.63
CA PHE A 53 -12.43 8.42 -3.57
C PHE A 53 -12.67 9.77 -2.89
N ASN A 54 -12.56 10.86 -3.65
CA ASN A 54 -12.98 12.18 -3.19
C ASN A 54 -14.50 12.22 -3.05
N ASP A 55 -15.18 11.73 -4.08
CA ASP A 55 -16.63 11.60 -4.15
C ASP A 55 -16.98 10.22 -4.69
N THR A 56 -18.03 9.60 -4.17
CA THR A 56 -18.57 8.32 -4.65
C THR A 56 -19.90 8.50 -5.35
N ILE A 57 -20.44 9.71 -5.36
CA ILE A 57 -21.71 10.07 -5.96
C ILE A 57 -21.48 11.26 -6.88
N CYS A 58 -21.98 11.20 -8.11
CA CYS A 58 -22.07 12.35 -8.98
C CYS A 58 -23.53 12.66 -9.35
N ASN A 59 -23.81 13.95 -9.57
CA ASN A 59 -25.11 14.43 -10.02
C ASN A 59 -24.96 15.08 -11.39
N LEU A 60 -25.63 14.56 -12.39
CA LEU A 60 -25.64 15.08 -13.76
C LEU A 60 -26.95 15.82 -14.05
N LEU A 61 -26.81 17.00 -14.63
CA LEU A 61 -27.97 17.76 -15.12
C LEU A 61 -27.92 17.81 -16.64
N MET A 62 -28.77 17.07 -17.27
CA MET A 62 -28.77 16.86 -18.73
C MET A 62 -29.97 17.54 -19.40
N ASN A 63 -29.85 17.73 -20.71
CA ASN A 63 -30.91 18.24 -21.56
C ASN A 63 -31.21 17.21 -22.65
N LYS A 64 -32.48 17.09 -23.05
CA LYS A 64 -32.90 16.23 -24.17
C LYS A 64 -32.21 16.60 -25.49
N ASP A 65 -31.85 17.84 -25.66
CA ASP A 65 -31.14 18.30 -26.85
C ASP A 65 -29.65 17.95 -26.82
N ASN A 66 -29.09 17.73 -25.62
CA ASN A 66 -27.73 17.27 -25.39
C ASN A 66 -27.73 16.15 -24.33
N PRO A 67 -28.05 14.90 -24.73
CA PRO A 67 -28.26 13.79 -23.80
C PRO A 67 -26.96 13.13 -23.32
N ARG A 68 -25.79 13.75 -23.51
CA ARG A 68 -24.48 13.19 -23.14
C ARG A 68 -23.74 14.09 -22.19
N ASP A 69 -23.16 13.47 -21.16
CA ASP A 69 -22.32 14.19 -20.19
C ASP A 69 -21.23 13.26 -19.66
N SER A 70 -20.25 13.81 -18.97
CA SER A 70 -19.13 13.07 -18.37
C SER A 70 -18.77 13.62 -17.01
N PHE A 71 -18.23 12.74 -16.14
CA PHE A 71 -17.77 13.10 -14.81
C PHE A 71 -16.49 12.32 -14.46
N ASP A 72 -15.61 12.95 -13.68
CA ASP A 72 -14.37 12.35 -13.22
C ASP A 72 -14.44 12.01 -11.72
N PHE A 73 -14.49 10.72 -11.40
CA PHE A 73 -14.30 10.25 -10.03
C PHE A 73 -12.81 10.21 -9.71
N VAL A 74 -12.35 11.18 -8.96
CA VAL A 74 -10.96 11.27 -8.53
C VAL A 74 -10.74 10.34 -7.34
N TYR A 75 -9.67 9.56 -7.39
CA TYR A 75 -9.26 8.66 -6.30
C TYR A 75 -7.77 8.72 -6.04
N ARG A 76 -7.34 8.29 -4.84
CA ARG A 76 -5.93 8.16 -4.45
C ARG A 76 -5.66 6.84 -3.76
N ASN A 77 -4.41 6.40 -3.80
CA ASN A 77 -3.94 5.28 -3.01
C ASN A 77 -3.47 5.75 -1.62
N ALA A 78 -4.24 5.42 -0.59
CA ALA A 78 -3.91 5.72 0.81
C ALA A 78 -3.12 4.59 1.50
N GLY A 79 -2.92 3.43 0.83
CA GLY A 79 -2.14 2.31 1.33
C GLY A 79 -0.65 2.44 1.04
N ASP A 80 0.15 1.53 1.60
CA ASP A 80 1.61 1.50 1.36
C ASP A 80 1.99 0.69 0.11
N SER A 81 1.14 -0.25 -0.31
CA SER A 81 1.35 -1.09 -1.50
C SER A 81 0.68 -0.47 -2.72
N ASN A 82 1.19 -0.78 -3.92
CA ASN A 82 0.64 -0.27 -5.16
C ASN A 82 -0.83 -0.69 -5.35
N LEU A 83 -1.68 0.28 -5.69
CA LEU A 83 -3.08 0.09 -6.03
C LEU A 83 -3.23 -0.18 -7.53
N VAL A 84 -4.06 -1.16 -7.87
CA VAL A 84 -4.41 -1.50 -9.26
C VAL A 84 -5.93 -1.63 -9.35
N ILE A 85 -6.56 -0.99 -10.34
CA ILE A 85 -7.93 -1.26 -10.75
C ILE A 85 -7.89 -2.35 -11.82
N TYR A 86 -8.65 -3.42 -11.61
CA TYR A 86 -8.72 -4.55 -12.54
C TYR A 86 -9.78 -4.32 -13.61
N THR A 87 -10.99 -3.94 -13.18
CA THR A 87 -12.14 -3.71 -14.04
C THR A 87 -13.14 -2.80 -13.36
N ILE A 88 -14.01 -2.22 -14.16
CA ILE A 88 -15.18 -1.44 -13.73
C ILE A 88 -16.38 -2.02 -14.44
N ASP A 89 -17.42 -2.35 -13.68
CA ASP A 89 -18.65 -2.98 -14.18
C ASP A 89 -19.83 -2.01 -14.01
N PRO A 90 -20.28 -1.34 -15.08
CA PRO A 90 -21.43 -0.48 -15.05
C PRO A 90 -22.74 -1.27 -15.00
N SER A 91 -23.75 -0.78 -14.28
CA SER A 91 -25.08 -1.39 -14.17
C SER A 91 -25.93 -1.30 -15.44
N CYS A 92 -25.50 -0.51 -16.44
CA CYS A 92 -26.17 -0.40 -17.74
C CYS A 92 -25.16 -0.05 -18.86
N GLU A 93 -25.52 -0.32 -20.10
CA GLU A 93 -24.76 0.10 -21.28
C GLU A 93 -24.78 1.62 -21.53
N CYS A 94 -25.68 2.34 -20.82
CA CYS A 94 -25.78 3.79 -20.86
C CYS A 94 -24.61 4.52 -20.21
N VAL A 95 -23.77 3.79 -19.41
CA VAL A 95 -22.56 4.30 -18.78
C VAL A 95 -21.34 3.59 -19.33
N THR A 96 -20.35 4.37 -19.79
CA THR A 96 -19.04 3.86 -20.17
C THR A 96 -18.00 4.44 -19.24
N ALA A 97 -17.14 3.61 -18.65
CA ALA A 97 -16.04 4.04 -17.81
C ALA A 97 -14.71 3.93 -18.54
N LYS A 98 -13.86 4.96 -18.42
CA LYS A 98 -12.45 4.95 -18.85
C LYS A 98 -11.56 5.27 -17.70
N PHE A 99 -10.50 4.49 -17.54
CA PHE A 99 -9.48 4.67 -16.52
C PHE A 99 -8.11 4.24 -17.04
N GLU A 100 -7.08 4.73 -16.41
CA GLU A 100 -5.71 4.37 -16.75
C GLU A 100 -5.30 3.07 -16.04
N GLN A 101 -4.98 2.04 -16.81
CA GLN A 101 -4.48 0.77 -16.28
C GLN A 101 -3.01 0.90 -15.87
N LYS A 102 -2.77 1.49 -14.70
CA LYS A 102 -1.44 1.63 -14.13
C LYS A 102 -1.42 1.25 -12.64
N MET A 103 -0.23 0.93 -12.16
CA MET A 103 0.01 0.80 -10.73
C MET A 103 0.13 2.18 -10.11
N LEU A 104 -0.73 2.49 -9.16
CA LEU A 104 -0.75 3.76 -8.44
C LEU A 104 0.03 3.60 -7.13
N ALA A 105 1.15 4.29 -6.99
CA ALA A 105 1.97 4.25 -5.79
C ALA A 105 1.28 4.93 -4.60
N LYS A 106 1.83 4.73 -3.40
CA LYS A 106 1.32 5.37 -2.18
C LYS A 106 1.24 6.89 -2.33
N GLY A 107 0.06 7.45 -2.06
CA GLY A 107 -0.20 8.89 -2.09
C GLY A 107 -0.53 9.46 -3.47
N ASP A 108 -0.27 8.70 -4.54
CA ASP A 108 -0.61 9.12 -5.89
C ASP A 108 -2.12 9.12 -6.11
N SER A 109 -2.56 9.96 -7.04
CA SER A 109 -3.97 10.12 -7.44
C SER A 109 -4.16 9.85 -8.92
N SER A 110 -5.37 9.43 -9.29
CA SER A 110 -5.83 9.26 -10.66
C SER A 110 -7.34 9.48 -10.70
N TYR A 111 -7.95 9.23 -11.85
CA TYR A 111 -9.39 9.39 -12.00
C TYR A 111 -9.99 8.27 -12.86
N ILE A 112 -11.28 8.04 -12.63
CA ILE A 112 -12.15 7.24 -13.50
C ILE A 112 -13.07 8.23 -14.19
N ARG A 113 -12.98 8.35 -15.50
CA ARG A 113 -13.90 9.16 -16.30
C ARG A 113 -15.07 8.32 -16.75
N ILE A 114 -16.27 8.72 -16.37
CA ILE A 114 -17.50 8.14 -16.88
C ILE A 114 -18.05 9.01 -18.00
N TYR A 115 -18.69 8.36 -18.94
CA TYR A 115 -19.51 8.96 -20.01
C TYR A 115 -20.90 8.38 -19.88
N PHE A 116 -21.88 9.24 -19.75
CA PHE A 116 -23.27 8.85 -19.66
C PHE A 116 -24.01 9.29 -20.94
N ASP A 117 -24.83 8.38 -21.51
CA ASP A 117 -25.66 8.62 -22.69
C ASP A 117 -27.12 8.40 -22.33
N ALA A 118 -27.87 9.47 -22.17
CA ALA A 118 -29.29 9.46 -21.84
C ALA A 118 -30.22 9.38 -23.07
N THR A 119 -29.71 9.12 -24.27
CA THR A 119 -30.51 9.13 -25.51
C THR A 119 -31.73 8.20 -25.43
N ASN A 120 -31.60 7.07 -24.75
CA ASN A 120 -32.65 6.09 -24.60
C ASN A 120 -33.33 6.07 -23.21
N GLU A 121 -33.00 7.04 -22.35
CA GLU A 121 -33.60 7.12 -21.02
C GLU A 121 -35.05 7.58 -21.10
N GLN A 122 -35.94 6.81 -20.48
CA GLN A 122 -37.37 7.12 -20.41
C GLN A 122 -37.69 7.68 -19.02
N GLY A 123 -37.58 8.98 -18.86
CA GLY A 123 -37.88 9.61 -17.60
C GLY A 123 -37.15 10.94 -17.46
N THR A 124 -37.40 11.59 -16.33
CA THR A 124 -36.75 12.85 -15.96
C THR A 124 -35.63 12.66 -14.96
N GLU A 125 -35.54 11.47 -14.36
CA GLU A 125 -34.51 11.14 -13.36
C GLU A 125 -33.98 9.74 -13.62
N PHE A 126 -32.70 9.53 -13.32
CA PHE A 126 -32.06 8.21 -13.39
C PHE A 126 -31.08 8.01 -12.25
N TRP A 127 -30.83 6.75 -11.90
CA TRP A 127 -29.82 6.28 -10.96
C TRP A 127 -29.11 5.07 -11.55
N ARG A 128 -27.77 5.13 -11.57
CA ARG A 128 -26.92 4.07 -12.09
C ARG A 128 -25.76 3.85 -11.16
N THR A 129 -25.22 2.66 -11.16
CA THR A 129 -24.05 2.29 -10.35
C THR A 129 -22.93 1.75 -11.21
N LEU A 130 -21.71 1.86 -10.71
CA LEU A 130 -20.52 1.24 -11.27
C LEU A 130 -19.76 0.55 -10.15
N ASP A 131 -19.49 -0.73 -10.32
CA ASP A 131 -18.69 -1.50 -9.37
C ASP A 131 -17.22 -1.53 -9.81
N VAL A 132 -16.34 -0.98 -8.96
CA VAL A 132 -14.91 -0.86 -9.19
C VAL A 132 -14.18 -1.99 -8.47
N TYR A 133 -13.50 -2.87 -9.21
CA TYR A 133 -12.72 -3.99 -8.69
C TYR A 133 -11.24 -3.66 -8.69
N THR A 134 -10.59 -3.85 -7.55
CA THR A 134 -9.20 -3.47 -7.31
C THR A 134 -8.44 -4.59 -6.58
N ASN A 135 -7.16 -4.40 -6.27
CA ASN A 135 -6.40 -5.25 -5.36
C ASN A 135 -6.49 -4.82 -3.87
N ALA A 136 -7.33 -3.85 -3.53
CA ALA A 136 -7.59 -3.47 -2.14
C ALA A 136 -8.47 -4.53 -1.43
N ARG A 137 -8.48 -4.50 -0.08
CA ARG A 137 -9.19 -5.55 0.71
C ARG A 137 -10.71 -5.50 0.56
N LYS A 138 -11.29 -4.30 0.53
CA LYS A 138 -12.74 -4.13 0.35
C LYS A 138 -13.05 -4.17 -1.13
N GLN A 139 -14.08 -4.93 -1.55
CA GLN A 139 -14.48 -5.04 -2.95
C GLN A 139 -15.94 -5.50 -3.07
N PRO A 140 -16.66 -5.07 -4.11
CA PRO A 140 -16.31 -3.93 -4.98
C PRO A 140 -16.49 -2.59 -4.25
N TYR A 141 -15.96 -1.51 -4.85
CA TYR A 141 -16.31 -0.13 -4.48
C TYR A 141 -17.38 0.35 -5.44
N THR A 142 -18.56 0.67 -4.95
CA THR A 142 -19.66 1.15 -5.78
C THR A 142 -19.64 2.67 -5.90
N LEU A 143 -19.65 3.16 -7.13
CA LEU A 143 -19.84 4.56 -7.47
C LEU A 143 -21.28 4.74 -7.96
N GLU A 144 -21.86 5.88 -7.66
CA GLU A 144 -23.26 6.18 -7.97
C GLU A 144 -23.36 7.41 -8.86
N VAL A 145 -24.23 7.30 -9.87
CA VAL A 145 -24.53 8.38 -10.83
C VAL A 145 -26.01 8.67 -10.77
N PHE A 146 -26.34 9.82 -10.27
CA PHE A 146 -27.68 10.38 -10.31
C PHE A 146 -27.76 11.42 -11.42
N GLY A 147 -28.92 11.59 -12.00
CA GLY A 147 -29.12 12.66 -12.94
C GLY A 147 -30.57 13.00 -13.18
N THR A 148 -30.74 14.24 -13.67
CA THR A 148 -32.04 14.77 -14.07
C THR A 148 -31.97 15.22 -15.53
N ILE A 149 -32.97 14.87 -16.31
CA ILE A 149 -33.12 15.21 -17.74
C ILE A 149 -34.23 16.25 -17.87
N LYS A 150 -33.89 17.41 -18.38
CA LYS A 150 -34.82 18.53 -18.63
C LYS A 150 -35.24 18.60 -20.10
#